data_3a52fe5df39bf916f66dabbae03271bb
#
_entry.id   3a52fe5df39bf916f66dabbae03271bb
#
_cell.length_a   1.000
_cell.length_b   1.000
_cell.length_c   1.000
_cell.angle_alpha   90.00
_cell.angle_beta   90.00
_cell.angle_gamma   90.00
#
_symmetry.space_group_name_H-M   'P 1'
#
loop_
_entity.id
_entity.type
_entity.pdbx_description
1 polymer ?
#
loop_
_entity_poly.entity_id
_entity_poly.type
_entity_poly.pdbx_seq_one_letter_code
_entity_poly.pdbx_strand_id
1 'polypeptide(L)'
;MTVHEAGLVRSGGRGSALRERPPRRLPWRHEPDHRTIPSPVDVTAAPPTAPDAEPRLAGDAAELRLATGNAAALWTALAETRRHPVTRRPGFLAVRGDDRAGLRVLLRTPEPTADDLVEIAALVREWTEGPVTVEDPFGGADLTGSGLTPRNLPVMIRPPAPVPAPSLRVTPVDDPERLATVERVVVSGFPLSRLQPYRPGEAFPAALLDRPGVRFLLAEVDGVPAGACLTVRAEVAGLYWMTTLPEHRSRGVGRALLHAVLAELAGSPVTLTASRAGRPLYDSLGFRPVGRATWWS
;
A
#
# COMPACT_ATOMS: atom_id res chain seq x y z
N MET A 1 11.05 -0.54 -61.55
CA MET A 1 11.06 0.57 -62.53
C MET A 1 11.13 1.84 -61.75
N THR A 2 12.38 2.37 -61.71
CA THR A 2 12.85 3.74 -61.97
C THR A 2 12.46 4.76 -60.89
N VAL A 3 13.32 5.08 -59.95
CA VAL A 3 14.43 6.04 -59.85
C VAL A 3 14.10 7.43 -60.40
N HIS A 4 14.14 8.45 -59.56
CA HIS A 4 14.87 9.71 -59.79
C HIS A 4 15.08 10.47 -58.48
N GLU A 5 16.19 10.66 -58.15
CA GLU A 5 17.25 11.51 -57.64
C GLU A 5 17.09 13.02 -57.99
N ALA A 6 17.63 13.76 -57.04
CA ALA A 6 18.45 14.97 -57.15
C ALA A 6 17.83 16.30 -56.69
N GLY A 7 18.62 16.98 -55.86
CA GLY A 7 18.51 18.42 -55.65
C GLY A 7 19.19 18.96 -54.39
N LEU A 8 20.53 18.98 -54.39
CA LEU A 8 21.38 19.67 -53.41
C LEU A 8 21.36 21.18 -53.68
N VAL A 9 21.05 22.03 -52.69
CA VAL A 9 21.52 23.44 -52.70
C VAL A 9 22.05 23.78 -51.31
N ARG A 10 23.34 24.06 -51.28
CA ARG A 10 24.08 24.71 -50.19
C ARG A 10 23.88 26.23 -50.29
N SER A 11 23.61 26.90 -49.20
CA SER A 11 24.04 28.27 -49.00
C SER A 11 24.35 28.49 -47.51
N GLY A 12 25.56 28.97 -47.30
CA GLY A 12 26.16 29.25 -46.03
C GLY A 12 25.73 30.62 -45.47
N GLY A 13 25.85 30.76 -44.17
CA GLY A 13 25.60 31.99 -43.42
C GLY A 13 26.27 31.91 -42.06
N ARG A 14 27.23 32.75 -41.92
CA ARG A 14 28.26 32.95 -40.89
C ARG A 14 27.71 33.04 -39.45
N GLY A 15 28.56 32.60 -38.55
CA GLY A 15 28.61 32.57 -37.13
C GLY A 15 28.22 33.80 -36.34
N SER A 16 27.78 33.51 -35.13
CA SER A 16 27.96 34.37 -33.97
C SER A 16 28.11 33.48 -32.77
N ALA A 17 29.31 33.40 -32.24
CA ALA A 17 29.65 32.72 -31.02
C ALA A 17 29.15 33.53 -29.84
N LEU A 18 28.09 33.07 -29.18
CA LEU A 18 27.73 33.54 -27.85
C LEU A 18 28.55 32.78 -26.80
N ARG A 19 29.46 33.51 -26.17
CA ARG A 19 30.26 33.04 -25.03
C ARG A 19 29.35 32.78 -23.86
N GLU A 20 29.24 31.53 -23.44
CA GLU A 20 28.65 31.13 -22.16
C GLU A 20 29.54 31.63 -21.00
N ARG A 21 28.94 32.39 -20.11
CA ARG A 21 29.55 32.78 -18.82
C ARG A 21 29.38 31.60 -17.82
N PRO A 22 30.44 31.21 -17.08
CA PRO A 22 30.33 30.20 -16.04
C PRO A 22 29.55 30.74 -14.83
N PRO A 23 28.84 29.88 -14.11
CA PRO A 23 28.06 30.28 -12.93
C PRO A 23 29.00 30.74 -11.80
N ARG A 24 28.66 31.88 -11.20
CA ARG A 24 29.32 32.42 -10.01
C ARG A 24 29.15 31.47 -8.82
N ARG A 25 30.26 30.98 -8.30
CA ARG A 25 30.33 30.30 -7.01
C ARG A 25 30.17 31.34 -5.89
N LEU A 26 29.17 31.20 -5.02
CA LEU A 26 29.07 31.92 -3.78
C LEU A 26 29.92 31.21 -2.71
N PRO A 27 30.72 31.92 -1.93
CA PRO A 27 31.57 31.32 -0.89
C PRO A 27 30.78 31.15 0.40
N TRP A 28 30.52 29.92 0.81
CA TRP A 28 30.14 29.60 2.17
C TRP A 28 31.41 29.34 2.98
N ARG A 29 31.85 30.32 3.73
CA ARG A 29 32.83 30.13 4.80
C ARG A 29 32.07 30.11 6.11
N HIS A 30 32.06 29.01 6.81
CA HIS A 30 31.82 28.96 8.25
C HIS A 30 33.13 28.58 8.90
N GLU A 31 33.72 29.51 9.64
CA GLU A 31 34.77 29.27 10.62
C GLU A 31 34.13 28.60 11.85
N PRO A 32 34.78 27.62 12.49
CA PRO A 32 34.34 27.07 13.75
C PRO A 32 34.71 27.99 14.90
N ASP A 33 33.70 28.51 15.59
CA ASP A 33 33.85 29.29 16.82
C ASP A 33 34.18 28.34 17.99
N HIS A 34 35.42 28.40 18.46
CA HIS A 34 35.89 27.69 19.67
C HIS A 34 35.29 28.34 20.90
N ARG A 35 34.14 27.89 21.40
CA ARG A 35 33.67 28.19 22.75
C ARG A 35 33.67 26.92 23.60
N THR A 36 34.48 27.02 24.64
CA THR A 36 34.64 26.24 25.84
C THR A 36 33.47 25.29 26.16
N ILE A 37 33.81 24.00 26.26
CA ILE A 37 32.92 22.94 26.75
C ILE A 37 32.93 22.99 28.28
N PRO A 38 31.81 23.16 28.99
CA PRO A 38 31.72 22.89 30.40
C PRO A 38 31.67 21.37 30.67
N SER A 39 32.37 20.95 31.72
CA SER A 39 32.48 19.57 32.22
C SER A 39 31.12 18.89 32.47
N PRO A 40 31.05 17.57 32.38
CA PRO A 40 29.79 16.82 32.47
C PRO A 40 29.27 16.85 33.91
N VAL A 41 28.06 17.35 34.08
CA VAL A 41 27.26 17.15 35.29
C VAL A 41 26.66 15.77 35.20
N ASP A 42 26.92 14.93 36.20
CA ASP A 42 26.28 13.61 36.36
C ASP A 42 24.76 13.76 36.39
N VAL A 43 24.11 13.47 35.25
CA VAL A 43 22.67 13.24 35.21
C VAL A 43 22.49 11.74 35.18
N THR A 44 22.12 11.17 36.31
CA THR A 44 21.63 9.81 36.45
C THR A 44 20.41 9.68 35.53
N ALA A 45 20.60 9.14 34.33
CA ALA A 45 19.53 8.87 33.41
C ALA A 45 18.61 7.80 34.02
N ALA A 46 17.36 8.18 34.28
CA ALA A 46 16.32 7.21 34.56
C ALA A 46 16.26 6.20 33.40
N PRO A 47 16.02 4.91 33.68
CA PRO A 47 15.91 3.90 32.61
C PRO A 47 14.82 4.32 31.63
N PRO A 48 14.99 4.05 30.30
CA PRO A 48 13.98 4.39 29.31
C PRO A 48 12.69 3.67 29.69
N THR A 49 11.65 4.45 29.95
CA THR A 49 10.28 3.95 30.12
C THR A 49 9.94 3.16 28.86
N ALA A 50 9.59 1.89 29.02
CA ALA A 50 9.11 1.07 27.93
C ALA A 50 7.98 1.83 27.20
N PRO A 51 7.91 1.80 25.84
CA PRO A 51 6.85 2.48 25.12
C PRO A 51 5.52 1.94 25.64
N ASP A 52 4.64 2.88 26.02
CA ASP A 52 3.32 2.59 26.56
C ASP A 52 2.66 1.48 25.78
N ALA A 53 2.46 0.32 26.42
CA ALA A 53 1.64 -0.75 25.92
C ALA A 53 0.21 -0.22 25.92
N GLU A 54 -0.31 0.21 24.76
CA GLU A 54 -1.72 0.53 24.62
C GLU A 54 -2.53 -0.67 25.11
N PRO A 55 -3.52 -0.47 26.00
CA PRO A 55 -4.29 -1.56 26.56
C PRO A 55 -4.95 -2.36 25.44
N ARG A 56 -4.68 -3.65 25.35
CA ARG A 56 -5.38 -4.59 24.46
C ARG A 56 -6.83 -4.64 24.93
N LEU A 57 -7.72 -3.98 24.19
CA LEU A 57 -9.14 -4.00 24.47
C LEU A 57 -9.71 -5.38 24.09
N ALA A 58 -10.33 -6.07 25.01
CA ALA A 58 -10.84 -7.44 24.83
C ALA A 58 -11.93 -7.55 23.71
N GLY A 59 -12.58 -6.44 23.35
CA GLY A 59 -13.51 -6.36 22.21
C GLY A 59 -12.84 -6.43 20.83
N ASP A 60 -11.56 -6.14 20.76
CA ASP A 60 -10.86 -5.99 19.48
C ASP A 60 -10.46 -7.33 18.85
N ALA A 61 -10.35 -8.40 19.64
CA ALA A 61 -9.88 -9.70 19.14
C ALA A 61 -10.84 -10.35 18.13
N ALA A 62 -12.15 -10.21 18.32
CA ALA A 62 -13.15 -10.71 17.39
C ALA A 62 -13.13 -9.90 16.09
N GLU A 63 -13.07 -8.57 16.19
CA GLU A 63 -13.01 -7.67 15.04
C GLU A 63 -11.71 -7.85 14.25
N LEU A 64 -10.59 -8.09 14.94
CA LEU A 64 -9.33 -8.40 14.30
C LEU A 64 -9.37 -9.71 13.51
N ARG A 65 -10.07 -10.75 14.03
CA ARG A 65 -10.31 -11.98 13.27
C ARG A 65 -11.18 -11.75 12.04
N LEU A 66 -12.21 -10.91 12.13
CA LEU A 66 -13.04 -10.51 10.98
C LEU A 66 -12.21 -9.78 9.92
N ALA A 67 -11.37 -8.85 10.34
CA ALA A 67 -10.45 -8.13 9.44
C ALA A 67 -9.47 -9.09 8.75
N THR A 68 -8.91 -10.04 9.50
CA THR A 68 -8.01 -11.08 8.99
C THR A 68 -8.72 -12.00 7.99
N GLY A 69 -9.97 -12.41 8.30
CA GLY A 69 -10.81 -13.18 7.38
C GLY A 69 -11.06 -12.45 6.05
N ASN A 70 -11.30 -11.14 6.12
CA ASN A 70 -11.46 -10.31 4.93
C ASN A 70 -10.16 -10.20 4.11
N ALA A 71 -9.01 -10.04 4.76
CA ALA A 71 -7.71 -10.05 4.09
C ALA A 71 -7.44 -11.41 3.40
N ALA A 72 -7.82 -12.52 4.04
CA ALA A 72 -7.71 -13.86 3.43
C ALA A 72 -8.62 -13.98 2.18
N ALA A 73 -9.82 -13.40 2.20
CA ALA A 73 -10.71 -13.37 1.04
C ALA A 73 -10.08 -12.58 -0.13
N LEU A 74 -9.48 -11.42 0.15
CA LEU A 74 -8.75 -10.63 -0.86
C LEU A 74 -7.63 -11.45 -1.51
N TRP A 75 -6.72 -12.00 -0.69
CA TRP A 75 -5.55 -12.72 -1.22
C TRP A 75 -5.95 -13.97 -1.98
N THR A 76 -7.04 -14.63 -1.55
CA THR A 76 -7.63 -15.76 -2.28
C THR A 76 -8.18 -15.32 -3.64
N ALA A 77 -8.98 -14.25 -3.69
CA ALA A 77 -9.54 -13.76 -4.94
C ALA A 77 -8.44 -13.36 -5.96
N LEU A 78 -7.41 -12.68 -5.50
CA LEU A 78 -6.25 -12.33 -6.35
C LEU A 78 -5.48 -13.56 -6.83
N ALA A 79 -5.22 -14.52 -5.94
CA ALA A 79 -4.51 -15.74 -6.29
C ALA A 79 -5.27 -16.54 -7.35
N GLU A 80 -6.57 -16.73 -7.15
CA GLU A 80 -7.41 -17.50 -8.07
C GLU A 80 -7.52 -16.84 -9.44
N THR A 81 -7.68 -15.50 -9.51
CA THR A 81 -7.74 -14.78 -10.79
C THR A 81 -6.42 -14.79 -11.55
N ARG A 82 -5.30 -14.88 -10.83
CA ARG A 82 -3.95 -14.99 -11.40
C ARG A 82 -3.49 -16.44 -11.59
N ARG A 83 -4.29 -17.41 -11.14
CA ARG A 83 -3.95 -18.85 -11.12
C ARG A 83 -2.70 -19.15 -10.30
N HIS A 84 -2.47 -18.37 -9.23
CA HIS A 84 -1.38 -18.61 -8.30
C HIS A 84 -1.75 -19.73 -7.33
N PRO A 85 -0.82 -20.66 -7.02
CA PRO A 85 -1.04 -21.71 -6.02
C PRO A 85 -1.34 -21.12 -4.64
N VAL A 86 -2.32 -21.71 -3.95
CA VAL A 86 -2.73 -21.30 -2.61
C VAL A 86 -2.61 -22.49 -1.66
N THR A 87 -1.80 -22.33 -0.61
CA THR A 87 -1.75 -23.24 0.53
C THR A 87 -2.65 -22.71 1.63
N ARG A 88 -3.58 -23.55 2.12
CA ARG A 88 -4.48 -23.21 3.23
C ARG A 88 -4.19 -24.12 4.42
N ARG A 89 -3.86 -23.52 5.55
CA ARG A 89 -3.68 -24.19 6.84
C ARG A 89 -4.60 -23.55 7.86
N PRO A 90 -4.91 -24.20 8.97
CA PRO A 90 -5.65 -23.57 10.07
C PRO A 90 -4.98 -22.27 10.55
N GLY A 91 -3.66 -22.27 10.70
CA GLY A 91 -2.87 -21.13 11.20
C GLY A 91 -2.50 -20.09 10.16
N PHE A 92 -2.48 -20.42 8.86
CA PHE A 92 -2.08 -19.45 7.83
C PHE A 92 -2.66 -19.73 6.44
N LEU A 93 -2.60 -18.71 5.59
CA LEU A 93 -2.81 -18.76 4.15
C LEU A 93 -1.50 -18.36 3.46
N ALA A 94 -1.03 -19.14 2.49
CA ALA A 94 0.10 -18.74 1.65
C ALA A 94 -0.29 -18.72 0.17
N VAL A 95 0.13 -17.67 -0.53
CA VAL A 95 -0.03 -17.49 -1.98
C VAL A 95 1.37 -17.44 -2.59
N ARG A 96 1.65 -18.37 -3.50
CA ARG A 96 2.88 -18.39 -4.30
C ARG A 96 2.62 -17.68 -5.62
N GLY A 97 3.06 -16.45 -5.71
CA GLY A 97 2.94 -15.64 -6.93
C GLY A 97 4.06 -15.93 -7.94
N ASP A 98 4.27 -14.99 -8.82
CA ASP A 98 5.40 -14.95 -9.75
C ASP A 98 6.55 -14.08 -9.20
N ASP A 99 7.56 -13.80 -10.03
CA ASP A 99 8.72 -12.96 -9.70
C ASP A 99 8.34 -11.53 -9.25
N ARG A 100 7.17 -11.05 -9.64
CA ARG A 100 6.68 -9.70 -9.32
C ARG A 100 5.64 -9.70 -8.18
N ALA A 101 4.75 -10.66 -8.14
CA ALA A 101 3.77 -10.80 -7.06
C ALA A 101 4.41 -11.33 -5.76
N GLY A 102 5.37 -12.23 -5.89
CA GLY A 102 6.12 -12.79 -4.79
C GLY A 102 5.36 -13.82 -3.95
N LEU A 103 5.97 -14.23 -2.86
CA LEU A 103 5.34 -15.04 -1.83
C LEU A 103 4.61 -14.14 -0.83
N ARG A 104 3.34 -14.45 -0.59
CA ARG A 104 2.55 -13.81 0.46
C ARG A 104 2.03 -14.83 1.44
N VAL A 105 2.31 -14.63 2.72
CA VAL A 105 1.77 -15.43 3.82
C VAL A 105 0.95 -14.53 4.72
N LEU A 106 -0.24 -14.98 5.11
CA LEU A 106 -1.12 -14.32 6.08
C LEU A 106 -1.40 -15.26 7.24
N LEU A 107 -0.98 -14.88 8.44
CA LEU A 107 -1.36 -15.60 9.66
C LEU A 107 -2.85 -15.38 9.93
N ARG A 108 -3.54 -16.47 10.31
CA ARG A 108 -5.01 -16.49 10.50
C ARG A 108 -5.43 -16.65 11.95
N THR A 109 -4.49 -16.92 12.84
CA THR A 109 -4.70 -17.11 14.26
C THR A 109 -3.68 -16.32 15.07
N PRO A 110 -4.04 -15.82 16.27
CA PRO A 110 -3.08 -15.19 17.17
C PRO A 110 -2.06 -16.17 17.77
N GLU A 111 -2.36 -17.46 17.72
CA GLU A 111 -1.53 -18.53 18.29
C GLU A 111 -1.25 -19.58 17.20
N PRO A 112 -0.35 -19.29 16.22
CA PRO A 112 0.07 -20.29 15.26
C PRO A 112 0.79 -21.43 15.97
N THR A 113 0.60 -22.64 15.50
CA THR A 113 1.30 -23.81 16.07
C THR A 113 2.79 -23.75 15.72
N ALA A 114 3.62 -24.52 16.43
CA ALA A 114 5.04 -24.66 16.09
C ALA A 114 5.22 -25.19 14.65
N ASP A 115 4.37 -26.12 14.22
CA ASP A 115 4.40 -26.68 12.87
C ASP A 115 4.03 -25.62 11.81
N ASP A 116 3.03 -24.75 12.07
CA ASP A 116 2.71 -23.63 11.19
C ASP A 116 3.93 -22.71 11.01
N LEU A 117 4.62 -22.36 12.10
CA LEU A 117 5.80 -21.49 12.04
C LEU A 117 6.97 -22.14 11.31
N VAL A 118 7.18 -23.45 11.49
CA VAL A 118 8.19 -24.22 10.76
C VAL A 118 7.87 -24.26 9.26
N GLU A 119 6.61 -24.50 8.88
CA GLU A 119 6.18 -24.49 7.48
C GLU A 119 6.31 -23.09 6.86
N ILE A 120 5.92 -22.03 7.57
CA ILE A 120 6.11 -20.63 7.11
C ILE A 120 7.59 -20.34 6.90
N ALA A 121 8.46 -20.68 7.86
CA ALA A 121 9.90 -20.46 7.74
C ALA A 121 10.51 -21.23 6.56
N ALA A 122 10.03 -22.46 6.29
CA ALA A 122 10.43 -23.23 5.13
C ALA A 122 10.00 -22.54 3.83
N LEU A 123 8.74 -22.11 3.72
CA LEU A 123 8.22 -21.37 2.56
C LEU A 123 9.05 -20.11 2.26
N VAL A 124 9.37 -19.33 3.30
CA VAL A 124 10.18 -18.11 3.17
C VAL A 124 11.60 -18.42 2.71
N ARG A 125 12.25 -19.43 3.29
CA ARG A 125 13.62 -19.82 2.97
C ARG A 125 13.75 -20.39 1.56
N GLU A 126 12.77 -21.16 1.11
CA GLU A 126 12.77 -21.83 -0.20
C GLU A 126 12.34 -20.90 -1.33
N TRP A 127 11.73 -19.75 -1.01
CA TRP A 127 11.26 -18.81 -2.01
C TRP A 127 12.41 -17.96 -2.55
N THR A 128 12.67 -18.07 -3.85
CA THR A 128 13.75 -17.33 -4.54
C THR A 128 13.26 -16.48 -5.72
N GLU A 129 11.97 -16.54 -6.05
CA GLU A 129 11.40 -15.97 -7.28
C GLU A 129 10.81 -14.57 -7.08
N GLY A 130 11.28 -13.80 -6.11
CA GLY A 130 10.77 -12.44 -5.94
C GLY A 130 10.55 -12.04 -4.48
N PRO A 131 9.77 -10.99 -4.21
CA PRO A 131 9.59 -10.46 -2.87
C PRO A 131 8.83 -11.45 -1.98
N VAL A 132 9.14 -11.39 -0.67
CA VAL A 132 8.40 -12.10 0.36
C VAL A 132 7.66 -11.07 1.22
N THR A 133 6.41 -11.39 1.56
CA THR A 133 5.68 -10.64 2.59
C THR A 133 4.95 -11.61 3.49
N VAL A 134 5.22 -11.57 4.79
CA VAL A 134 4.44 -12.27 5.81
C VAL A 134 3.66 -11.24 6.59
N GLU A 135 2.32 -11.36 6.57
CA GLU A 135 1.41 -10.52 7.33
C GLU A 135 0.99 -11.26 8.59
N ASP A 136 1.35 -10.72 9.74
CA ASP A 136 0.87 -11.16 11.04
C ASP A 136 -0.06 -10.09 11.62
N PRO A 137 -1.37 -10.20 11.45
CA PRO A 137 -2.35 -9.25 11.99
C PRO A 137 -2.37 -9.19 13.51
N PHE A 138 -1.88 -10.23 14.17
CA PHE A 138 -1.93 -10.38 15.62
C PHE A 138 -0.64 -9.93 16.32
N GLY A 139 0.47 -9.80 15.56
CA GLY A 139 1.77 -9.37 16.07
C GLY A 139 2.42 -10.35 17.05
N GLY A 140 2.06 -11.65 16.96
CA GLY A 140 2.54 -12.70 17.87
C GLY A 140 3.68 -13.56 17.32
N ALA A 141 3.90 -13.56 15.99
CA ALA A 141 4.94 -14.37 15.37
C ALA A 141 6.30 -13.68 15.41
N ASP A 142 7.32 -14.41 15.83
CA ASP A 142 8.72 -13.98 15.71
C ASP A 142 9.35 -14.61 14.48
N LEU A 143 9.64 -13.80 13.49
CA LEU A 143 10.31 -14.19 12.25
C LEU A 143 11.67 -13.48 12.08
N THR A 144 12.28 -12.99 13.15
CA THR A 144 13.58 -12.30 13.12
C THR A 144 14.69 -13.15 12.49
N GLY A 145 14.62 -14.49 12.68
CA GLY A 145 15.57 -15.46 12.07
C GLY A 145 15.38 -15.70 10.57
N SER A 146 14.32 -15.13 9.95
CA SER A 146 14.03 -15.35 8.53
C SER A 146 14.76 -14.40 7.56
N GLY A 147 15.49 -13.40 8.09
CA GLY A 147 16.12 -12.35 7.29
C GLY A 147 15.16 -11.24 6.83
N LEU A 148 13.88 -11.32 7.20
CA LEU A 148 12.88 -10.31 6.89
C LEU A 148 12.88 -9.17 7.91
N THR A 149 12.52 -7.97 7.48
CA THR A 149 12.44 -6.78 8.32
C THR A 149 10.98 -6.53 8.75
N PRO A 150 10.70 -6.37 10.06
CA PRO A 150 9.35 -6.11 10.54
C PRO A 150 8.94 -4.66 10.38
N ARG A 151 7.68 -4.45 9.99
CA ARG A 151 7.03 -3.14 9.97
C ARG A 151 5.66 -3.23 10.63
N ASN A 152 5.41 -2.42 11.64
CA ASN A 152 4.13 -2.37 12.34
C ASN A 152 3.15 -1.42 11.68
N LEU A 153 1.91 -1.89 11.51
CA LEU A 153 0.81 -1.16 10.92
C LEU A 153 -0.47 -1.35 11.74
N PRO A 154 -1.24 -0.30 12.06
CA PRO A 154 -2.50 -0.49 12.75
C PRO A 154 -3.54 -1.14 11.82
N VAL A 155 -4.22 -2.17 12.31
CA VAL A 155 -5.46 -2.68 11.73
C VAL A 155 -6.58 -1.86 12.35
N MET A 156 -7.41 -1.27 11.50
CA MET A 156 -8.48 -0.36 11.93
C MET A 156 -9.82 -0.86 11.44
N ILE A 157 -10.88 -0.57 12.21
CA ILE A 157 -12.26 -0.86 11.86
C ILE A 157 -13.14 0.35 12.12
N ARG A 158 -14.16 0.51 11.31
CA ARG A 158 -15.24 1.49 11.49
C ARG A 158 -16.57 0.77 11.48
N PRO A 159 -17.39 0.90 12.53
CA PRO A 159 -18.76 0.41 12.52
C PRO A 159 -19.61 1.19 11.50
N PRO A 160 -20.74 0.62 11.06
CA PRO A 160 -21.69 1.33 10.22
C PRO A 160 -22.13 2.66 10.88
N ALA A 161 -21.99 3.75 10.13
CA ALA A 161 -22.49 5.06 10.55
C ALA A 161 -22.69 5.93 9.32
N PRO A 162 -23.60 6.91 9.35
CA PRO A 162 -23.83 7.85 8.26
C PRO A 162 -22.53 8.58 7.87
N VAL A 163 -22.43 8.91 6.60
CA VAL A 163 -21.36 9.76 6.05
C VAL A 163 -21.95 10.79 5.10
N PRO A 164 -21.30 11.94 4.94
CA PRO A 164 -21.67 12.91 3.91
C PRO A 164 -21.52 12.32 2.51
N ALA A 165 -22.22 12.89 1.54
CA ALA A 165 -21.99 12.58 0.13
C ALA A 165 -20.54 12.92 -0.29
N PRO A 166 -19.94 12.17 -1.24
CA PRO A 166 -18.63 12.49 -1.76
C PRO A 166 -18.59 13.91 -2.36
N SER A 167 -17.54 14.67 -2.05
CA SER A 167 -17.33 16.02 -2.58
C SER A 167 -16.76 16.06 -4.00
N LEU A 168 -16.32 14.93 -4.52
CA LEU A 168 -15.80 14.74 -5.86
C LEU A 168 -16.53 13.59 -6.55
N ARG A 169 -16.43 13.53 -7.87
CA ARG A 169 -16.95 12.41 -8.64
C ARG A 169 -16.17 11.15 -8.31
N VAL A 170 -16.86 10.16 -7.74
CA VAL A 170 -16.35 8.82 -7.48
C VAL A 170 -17.30 7.84 -8.13
N THR A 171 -16.79 6.98 -8.98
CA THR A 171 -17.60 6.03 -9.75
C THR A 171 -17.10 4.60 -9.53
N PRO A 172 -18.02 3.63 -9.41
CA PRO A 172 -17.67 2.22 -9.49
C PRO A 172 -17.11 1.89 -10.88
N VAL A 173 -16.26 0.87 -10.93
CA VAL A 173 -15.60 0.41 -12.15
C VAL A 173 -16.03 -1.04 -12.42
N ASP A 174 -16.62 -1.26 -13.56
CA ASP A 174 -17.23 -2.51 -14.00
C ASP A 174 -16.77 -2.97 -15.39
N ASP A 175 -15.84 -2.24 -16.00
CA ASP A 175 -15.25 -2.58 -17.30
C ASP A 175 -13.72 -2.68 -17.23
N PRO A 176 -13.10 -3.50 -18.12
CA PRO A 176 -11.65 -3.74 -18.10
C PRO A 176 -10.78 -2.49 -18.43
N GLU A 177 -11.27 -1.55 -19.24
CA GLU A 177 -10.52 -0.36 -19.62
C GLU A 177 -10.40 0.59 -18.43
N ARG A 178 -11.50 0.81 -17.72
CA ARG A 178 -11.49 1.60 -16.49
C ARG A 178 -10.75 0.89 -15.36
N LEU A 179 -10.79 -0.45 -15.31
CA LEU A 179 -9.97 -1.21 -14.36
C LEU A 179 -8.48 -1.00 -14.61
N ALA A 180 -8.04 -0.99 -15.86
CA ALA A 180 -6.65 -0.67 -16.21
C ALA A 180 -6.27 0.77 -15.78
N THR A 181 -7.23 1.70 -15.80
CA THR A 181 -7.04 3.06 -15.27
C THR A 181 -6.87 3.04 -13.75
N VAL A 182 -7.74 2.33 -13.01
CA VAL A 182 -7.61 2.12 -11.56
C VAL A 182 -6.25 1.50 -11.23
N GLU A 183 -5.87 0.45 -11.92
CA GLU A 183 -4.60 -0.23 -11.72
C GLU A 183 -3.41 0.71 -11.90
N ARG A 184 -3.42 1.52 -12.97
CA ARG A 184 -2.37 2.53 -13.22
C ARG A 184 -2.31 3.55 -12.09
N VAL A 185 -3.45 4.05 -11.62
CA VAL A 185 -3.52 4.98 -10.47
C VAL A 185 -2.92 4.35 -9.23
N VAL A 186 -3.26 3.08 -8.93
CA VAL A 186 -2.73 2.37 -7.76
C VAL A 186 -1.23 2.16 -7.88
N VAL A 187 -0.75 1.62 -9.00
CA VAL A 187 0.69 1.32 -9.22
C VAL A 187 1.54 2.59 -9.22
N SER A 188 0.99 3.71 -9.70
CA SER A 188 1.70 5.01 -9.70
C SER A 188 1.64 5.72 -8.35
N GLY A 189 0.54 5.59 -7.62
CA GLY A 189 0.32 6.28 -6.35
C GLY A 189 0.96 5.59 -5.14
N PHE A 190 1.20 4.27 -5.22
CA PHE A 190 2.01 3.52 -4.27
C PHE A 190 3.43 3.29 -4.82
N PRO A 191 4.45 3.24 -3.97
CA PRO A 191 5.82 2.93 -4.40
C PRO A 191 5.97 1.42 -4.70
N LEU A 192 5.19 0.92 -5.68
CA LEU A 192 5.21 -0.47 -6.09
C LEU A 192 6.28 -0.68 -7.19
N SER A 193 7.56 -0.50 -6.83
CA SER A 193 8.68 -0.62 -7.75
C SER A 193 8.72 -1.97 -8.48
N ARG A 194 8.28 -3.04 -7.81
CA ARG A 194 8.18 -4.38 -8.40
C ARG A 194 7.21 -4.47 -9.60
N LEU A 195 6.22 -3.57 -9.67
CA LEU A 195 5.26 -3.48 -10.77
C LEU A 195 5.65 -2.44 -11.82
N GLN A 196 6.92 -2.03 -11.86
CA GLN A 196 7.48 -1.18 -12.89
C GLN A 196 8.41 -1.98 -13.82
N PRO A 197 8.38 -1.77 -15.16
CA PRO A 197 7.41 -0.92 -15.84
C PRO A 197 5.99 -1.47 -15.70
N TYR A 198 5.00 -0.56 -15.65
CA TYR A 198 3.58 -0.91 -15.54
C TYR A 198 3.13 -1.79 -16.71
N ARG A 199 2.37 -2.84 -16.40
CA ARG A 199 1.73 -3.74 -17.37
C ARG A 199 0.25 -3.90 -17.00
N PRO A 200 -0.69 -3.58 -17.90
CA PRO A 200 -2.11 -3.72 -17.61
C PRO A 200 -2.52 -5.16 -17.25
N GLY A 201 -3.36 -5.30 -16.22
CA GLY A 201 -3.90 -6.57 -15.76
C GLY A 201 -2.96 -7.38 -14.86
N GLU A 202 -1.76 -6.88 -14.57
CA GLU A 202 -0.79 -7.57 -13.73
C GLU A 202 -1.12 -7.44 -12.23
N ALA A 203 -1.44 -6.24 -11.77
CA ALA A 203 -1.91 -6.03 -10.40
C ALA A 203 -3.38 -6.41 -10.25
N PHE A 204 -4.23 -6.05 -11.22
CA PHE A 204 -5.67 -6.30 -11.19
C PHE A 204 -6.15 -6.96 -12.49
N PRO A 205 -6.10 -8.31 -12.59
CA PRO A 205 -6.69 -9.02 -13.73
C PRO A 205 -8.17 -8.69 -13.92
N ALA A 206 -8.63 -8.59 -15.17
CA ALA A 206 -10.01 -8.26 -15.49
C ALA A 206 -11.04 -9.21 -14.85
N ALA A 207 -10.68 -10.48 -14.65
CA ALA A 207 -11.50 -11.46 -13.95
C ALA A 207 -11.83 -11.10 -12.50
N LEU A 208 -11.19 -10.08 -11.91
CA LEU A 208 -11.58 -9.55 -10.59
C LEU A 208 -12.93 -8.83 -10.63
N LEU A 209 -13.33 -8.28 -11.78
CA LEU A 209 -14.64 -7.63 -11.96
C LEU A 209 -15.79 -8.61 -11.79
N ASP A 210 -15.56 -9.89 -12.14
CA ASP A 210 -16.57 -10.96 -12.04
C ASP A 210 -16.61 -11.59 -10.64
N ARG A 211 -15.73 -11.19 -9.72
CA ARG A 211 -15.69 -11.76 -8.38
C ARG A 211 -16.75 -11.15 -7.47
N PRO A 212 -17.66 -11.96 -6.92
CA PRO A 212 -18.64 -11.47 -5.97
C PRO A 212 -17.98 -10.74 -4.79
N GLY A 213 -18.50 -9.57 -4.48
CA GLY A 213 -18.01 -8.76 -3.36
C GLY A 213 -16.74 -7.93 -3.63
N VAL A 214 -16.05 -8.14 -4.75
CA VAL A 214 -14.93 -7.28 -5.18
C VAL A 214 -15.47 -6.07 -5.93
N ARG A 215 -15.05 -4.86 -5.53
CA ARG A 215 -15.44 -3.59 -6.16
C ARG A 215 -14.23 -2.68 -6.27
N PHE A 216 -14.16 -1.98 -7.39
CA PHE A 216 -13.18 -0.93 -7.63
C PHE A 216 -13.89 0.42 -7.74
N LEU A 217 -13.28 1.46 -7.16
CA LEU A 217 -13.78 2.83 -7.28
C LEU A 217 -12.67 3.73 -7.82
N LEU A 218 -13.07 4.64 -8.70
CA LEU A 218 -12.21 5.65 -9.31
C LEU A 218 -12.73 7.04 -8.95
N ALA A 219 -11.86 7.86 -8.36
CA ALA A 219 -12.13 9.28 -8.12
C ALA A 219 -11.47 10.13 -9.20
N GLU A 220 -12.21 11.12 -9.69
CA GLU A 220 -11.77 12.05 -10.72
C GLU A 220 -11.81 13.49 -10.19
N VAL A 221 -10.83 14.29 -10.61
CA VAL A 221 -10.79 15.73 -10.41
C VAL A 221 -10.77 16.38 -11.78
N ASP A 222 -11.75 17.20 -12.08
CA ASP A 222 -11.91 17.85 -13.39
C ASP A 222 -11.92 16.86 -14.57
N GLY A 223 -12.50 15.66 -14.36
CA GLY A 223 -12.54 14.59 -15.35
C GLY A 223 -11.24 13.77 -15.50
N VAL A 224 -10.22 14.06 -14.68
CA VAL A 224 -8.92 13.36 -14.71
C VAL A 224 -8.85 12.36 -13.55
N PRO A 225 -8.43 11.09 -13.79
CA PRO A 225 -8.20 10.11 -12.74
C PRO A 225 -7.24 10.63 -11.67
N ALA A 226 -7.67 10.65 -10.41
CA ALA A 226 -6.93 11.27 -9.32
C ALA A 226 -6.66 10.34 -8.13
N GLY A 227 -7.50 9.33 -7.95
CA GLY A 227 -7.37 8.36 -6.88
C GLY A 227 -8.23 7.13 -7.13
N ALA A 228 -7.89 6.04 -6.47
CA ALA A 228 -8.61 4.77 -6.61
C ALA A 228 -8.54 3.94 -5.33
N CYS A 229 -9.44 2.98 -5.21
CA CYS A 229 -9.39 1.96 -4.18
C CYS A 229 -10.09 0.68 -4.64
N LEU A 230 -9.84 -0.39 -3.88
CA LEU A 230 -10.51 -1.68 -3.97
C LEU A 230 -11.24 -1.95 -2.65
N THR A 231 -12.46 -2.47 -2.74
CA THR A 231 -13.16 -3.05 -1.58
C THR A 231 -13.44 -4.53 -1.80
N VAL A 232 -13.41 -5.28 -0.71
CA VAL A 232 -13.79 -6.70 -0.69
C VAL A 232 -14.85 -6.89 0.39
N ARG A 233 -16.03 -7.37 0.00
CA ARG A 233 -17.12 -7.71 0.92
C ARG A 233 -17.06 -9.19 1.25
N ALA A 234 -16.90 -9.50 2.52
CA ALA A 234 -17.03 -10.82 3.11
C ALA A 234 -17.97 -10.70 4.32
N GLU A 235 -17.67 -11.30 5.46
CA GLU A 235 -18.40 -11.10 6.71
C GLU A 235 -18.36 -9.64 7.18
N VAL A 236 -17.23 -8.97 6.98
CA VAL A 236 -17.07 -7.52 7.04
C VAL A 236 -16.58 -7.02 5.68
N ALA A 237 -16.59 -5.71 5.44
CA ALA A 237 -16.00 -5.13 4.25
C ALA A 237 -14.55 -4.69 4.51
N GLY A 238 -13.65 -4.96 3.57
CA GLY A 238 -12.26 -4.50 3.62
C GLY A 238 -11.99 -3.43 2.56
N LEU A 239 -11.19 -2.44 2.93
CA LEU A 239 -10.71 -1.40 2.02
C LEU A 239 -9.21 -1.58 1.76
N TYR A 240 -8.84 -1.64 0.49
CA TYR A 240 -7.48 -1.94 0.05
C TYR A 240 -6.99 -0.97 -1.02
N TRP A 241 -5.67 -0.80 -1.09
CA TRP A 241 -4.97 0.02 -2.09
C TRP A 241 -5.59 1.39 -2.31
N MET A 242 -6.18 1.98 -1.27
CA MET A 242 -6.67 3.33 -1.37
C MET A 242 -5.52 4.29 -1.56
N THR A 243 -5.50 4.97 -2.69
CA THR A 243 -4.43 5.89 -3.05
C THR A 243 -4.94 7.14 -3.72
N THR A 244 -4.15 8.21 -3.61
CA THR A 244 -4.31 9.46 -4.36
C THR A 244 -2.98 9.75 -5.05
N LEU A 245 -3.04 10.03 -6.35
CA LEU A 245 -1.86 10.42 -7.12
C LEU A 245 -1.20 11.66 -6.50
N PRO A 246 0.15 11.74 -6.50
CA PRO A 246 0.89 12.82 -5.85
C PRO A 246 0.39 14.23 -6.21
N GLU A 247 0.13 14.48 -7.47
CA GLU A 247 -0.33 15.76 -8.03
C GLU A 247 -1.76 16.15 -7.61
N HIS A 248 -2.54 15.19 -7.10
CA HIS A 248 -3.90 15.39 -6.62
C HIS A 248 -4.04 15.32 -5.09
N ARG A 249 -2.94 15.20 -4.35
CA ARG A 249 -2.96 15.19 -2.89
C ARG A 249 -3.45 16.53 -2.34
N SER A 250 -3.98 16.51 -1.11
CA SER A 250 -4.55 17.68 -0.42
C SER A 250 -5.75 18.33 -1.10
N ARG A 251 -6.34 17.69 -2.14
CA ARG A 251 -7.53 18.15 -2.87
C ARG A 251 -8.83 17.40 -2.47
N GLY A 252 -8.82 16.67 -1.35
CA GLY A 252 -9.99 15.96 -0.84
C GLY A 252 -10.26 14.59 -1.48
N VAL A 253 -9.44 14.12 -2.42
CA VAL A 253 -9.64 12.86 -3.19
C VAL A 253 -9.80 11.65 -2.27
N GLY A 254 -8.89 11.44 -1.32
CA GLY A 254 -8.99 10.32 -0.38
C GLY A 254 -10.24 10.37 0.49
N ARG A 255 -10.68 11.56 0.91
CA ARG A 255 -11.93 11.73 1.67
C ARG A 255 -13.15 11.42 0.82
N ALA A 256 -13.18 11.86 -0.44
CA ALA A 256 -14.27 11.56 -1.36
C ALA A 256 -14.38 10.06 -1.64
N LEU A 257 -13.26 9.36 -1.86
CA LEU A 257 -13.22 7.90 -1.99
C LEU A 257 -13.80 7.22 -0.75
N LEU A 258 -13.37 7.63 0.46
CA LEU A 258 -13.90 7.04 1.70
C LEU A 258 -15.39 7.31 1.89
N HIS A 259 -15.88 8.51 1.60
CA HIS A 259 -17.32 8.78 1.67
C HIS A 259 -18.11 7.89 0.71
N ALA A 260 -17.63 7.70 -0.53
CA ALA A 260 -18.27 6.81 -1.50
C ALA A 260 -18.28 5.35 -1.02
N VAL A 261 -17.11 4.84 -0.57
CA VAL A 261 -16.99 3.47 -0.02
C VAL A 261 -17.92 3.27 1.17
N LEU A 262 -17.91 4.19 2.13
CA LEU A 262 -18.71 4.06 3.34
C LEU A 262 -20.22 4.21 3.09
N ALA A 263 -20.61 4.99 2.09
CA ALA A 263 -22.00 5.09 1.65
C ALA A 263 -22.46 3.78 0.96
N GLU A 264 -21.63 3.19 0.08
CA GLU A 264 -21.93 1.92 -0.57
C GLU A 264 -21.99 0.75 0.42
N LEU A 265 -21.19 0.81 1.48
CA LEU A 265 -21.08 -0.22 2.51
C LEU A 265 -21.85 0.12 3.82
N ALA A 266 -22.83 1.00 3.75
CA ALA A 266 -23.49 1.62 4.93
C ALA A 266 -24.00 0.63 6.00
N GLY A 267 -24.31 -0.61 5.60
CA GLY A 267 -24.81 -1.66 6.53
C GLY A 267 -23.72 -2.57 7.10
N SER A 268 -22.44 -2.37 6.77
CA SER A 268 -21.37 -3.29 7.15
C SER A 268 -20.24 -2.56 7.87
N PRO A 269 -19.59 -3.18 8.87
CA PRO A 269 -18.31 -2.67 9.36
C PRO A 269 -17.26 -2.68 8.23
N VAL A 270 -16.41 -1.64 8.20
CA VAL A 270 -15.33 -1.53 7.21
C VAL A 270 -13.99 -1.60 7.92
N THR A 271 -13.10 -2.47 7.45
CA THR A 271 -11.75 -2.66 7.98
C THR A 271 -10.67 -2.29 6.97
N LEU A 272 -9.51 -1.94 7.48
CA LEU A 272 -8.31 -1.65 6.69
C LEU A 272 -7.04 -1.79 7.54
N THR A 273 -5.89 -1.94 6.88
CA THR A 273 -4.58 -1.76 7.50
C THR A 273 -4.03 -0.41 7.07
N ALA A 274 -3.85 0.49 8.04
CA ALA A 274 -3.52 1.88 7.76
C ALA A 274 -2.00 2.09 7.59
N SER A 275 -1.63 2.81 6.53
CA SER A 275 -0.30 3.40 6.45
C SER A 275 -0.18 4.60 7.40
N ARG A 276 1.05 4.96 7.78
CA ARG A 276 1.29 6.16 8.60
C ARG A 276 0.70 7.43 7.98
N ALA A 277 0.79 7.57 6.66
CA ALA A 277 0.26 8.74 5.96
C ALA A 277 -1.27 8.76 5.87
N GLY A 278 -1.92 7.58 5.80
CA GLY A 278 -3.38 7.48 5.69
C GLY A 278 -4.11 7.57 7.03
N ARG A 279 -3.45 7.21 8.13
CA ARG A 279 -4.07 7.12 9.47
C ARG A 279 -4.87 8.37 9.87
N PRO A 280 -4.35 9.61 9.75
CA PRO A 280 -5.11 10.79 10.16
C PRO A 280 -6.46 10.96 9.42
N LEU A 281 -6.52 10.54 8.16
CA LEU A 281 -7.77 10.56 7.40
C LEU A 281 -8.76 9.52 7.95
N TYR A 282 -8.31 8.31 8.24
CA TYR A 282 -9.15 7.24 8.79
C TYR A 282 -9.66 7.60 10.19
N ASP A 283 -8.80 8.09 11.08
CA ASP A 283 -9.18 8.57 12.41
C ASP A 283 -10.28 9.64 12.31
N SER A 284 -10.14 10.61 11.37
CA SER A 284 -11.12 11.68 11.17
C SER A 284 -12.49 11.20 10.67
N LEU A 285 -12.60 9.98 10.18
CA LEU A 285 -13.83 9.35 9.67
C LEU A 285 -14.35 8.23 10.59
N GLY A 286 -13.84 8.14 11.81
CA GLY A 286 -14.35 7.23 12.84
C GLY A 286 -13.82 5.80 12.75
N PHE A 287 -12.73 5.57 12.02
CA PHE A 287 -11.99 4.32 12.15
C PHE A 287 -11.21 4.32 13.47
N ARG A 288 -11.22 3.19 14.16
CA ARG A 288 -10.43 2.98 15.37
C ARG A 288 -9.49 1.77 15.23
N PRO A 289 -8.33 1.76 15.87
CA PRO A 289 -7.45 0.61 15.85
C PRO A 289 -8.07 -0.55 16.63
N VAL A 290 -7.93 -1.78 16.11
CA VAL A 290 -8.34 -3.04 16.75
C VAL A 290 -7.17 -4.00 16.90
N GLY A 291 -6.03 -3.68 16.33
CA GLY A 291 -4.80 -4.47 16.43
C GLY A 291 -3.63 -3.78 15.79
N ARG A 292 -2.47 -4.37 15.99
CA ARG A 292 -1.20 -3.95 15.37
C ARG A 292 -0.64 -5.14 14.58
N ALA A 293 -0.81 -5.09 13.26
CA ALA A 293 -0.21 -6.07 12.39
C ALA A 293 1.31 -5.86 12.27
N THR A 294 2.07 -6.95 12.27
CA THR A 294 3.48 -6.95 11.86
C THR A 294 3.58 -7.49 10.44
N TRP A 295 4.10 -6.67 9.54
CA TRP A 295 4.42 -7.09 8.18
C TRP A 295 5.92 -7.29 8.07
N TRP A 296 6.32 -8.50 7.71
CA TRP A 296 7.70 -8.91 7.49
C TRP A 296 7.99 -8.91 5.99
N SER A 297 9.03 -8.19 5.56
CA SER A 297 9.42 -8.10 4.14
C SER A 297 10.91 -7.81 3.95
#